data_ee781ebeca8e2c2b65f20632793ca0b8
#
_entry.id   ee781ebeca8e2c2b65f20632793ca0b8
#
_cell.length_a   1.000
_cell.length_b   1.000
_cell.length_c   1.000
_cell.angle_alpha   90.00
_cell.angle_beta   90.00
_cell.angle_gamma   90.00
#
_symmetry.space_group_name_H-M   'P 1'
#
loop_
_entity.id
_entity.type
_entity.pdbx_description
1 polymer ?
#
loop_
_entity_poly.entity_id
_entity_poly.type
_entity_poly.pdbx_seq_one_letter_code
_entity_poly.pdbx_strand_id
1 'polypeptide(L)'
;MANIKLPVPVTLLTGYLGAGKTTLINHVLGNQEGYKCAVIVNDIGEVNIDAELIQKAGVVTQKDTNLVPLTNGCICCTLSVDLINQITDLVKSGKFDYILIEASGICEPLPIAQSISVLEGDKENNIPELVRLDNIVTVVDALRMATEFGCGDDLLKEDVDEEDVESLLIQQIEFCSTIILNKVDKVTEDQLKRVKAMIKTLQPKARIIESQFGKVEVKDILDTKCFNFEETAASAGWAQIYDKDEDDEDTDRHGHHHHHHHHDEDHDEHEHHDHDHDEDGLDHSHCDHEHGHCCHHDHDHEDGEEEYGIGSFVYHRIRPFNQDKLQQFVENWPKSVVRAKGVLWFDDKREDVYVFEQAGVQITATEQGKWLAAFPKKQQKLYLAEYPDMAEKWDEKYGDREIKLVFIGQHMDRHAIVDALDECLSE
;
A
#
# COMPACT_ATOMS: atom_id res chain seq x y z
N MET A 1 42.74 7.45 6.55
CA MET A 1 41.31 7.02 6.47
C MET A 1 40.57 8.12 5.75
N ALA A 2 39.95 7.84 4.64
CA ALA A 2 39.13 8.83 3.95
C ALA A 2 37.97 9.22 4.90
N ASN A 3 37.75 10.54 5.05
CA ASN A 3 36.64 11.05 5.87
C ASN A 3 35.34 10.82 5.13
N ILE A 4 34.72 9.63 5.28
CA ILE A 4 33.40 9.39 4.74
C ILE A 4 32.40 10.15 5.60
N LYS A 5 31.48 10.83 4.94
CA LYS A 5 30.41 11.56 5.59
C LYS A 5 29.35 10.53 6.00
N LEU A 6 29.16 10.35 7.28
CA LEU A 6 28.04 9.56 7.83
C LEU A 6 26.79 10.44 7.97
N PRO A 7 25.60 9.87 7.84
CA PRO A 7 25.29 8.48 7.43
C PRO A 7 25.52 8.25 5.93
N VAL A 8 25.91 7.03 5.55
CA VAL A 8 26.01 6.63 4.14
C VAL A 8 24.62 6.37 3.58
N PRO A 9 24.21 7.03 2.48
CA PRO A 9 22.90 6.79 1.90
C PRO A 9 22.83 5.42 1.22
N VAL A 10 21.64 4.79 1.34
CA VAL A 10 21.33 3.46 0.80
C VAL A 10 20.10 3.57 -0.09
N THR A 11 20.15 3.06 -1.31
CA THR A 11 18.98 2.81 -2.15
C THR A 11 18.69 1.31 -2.21
N LEU A 12 17.46 0.93 -1.90
CA LEU A 12 16.94 -0.41 -2.10
C LEU A 12 16.26 -0.50 -3.46
N LEU A 13 16.75 -1.38 -4.33
CA LEU A 13 16.19 -1.65 -5.64
C LEU A 13 15.39 -2.94 -5.62
N THR A 14 14.11 -2.87 -5.91
CA THR A 14 13.16 -3.97 -5.98
C THR A 14 12.50 -4.06 -7.36
N GLY A 15 11.65 -5.02 -7.55
CA GLY A 15 10.92 -5.24 -8.79
C GLY A 15 11.04 -6.68 -9.24
N TYR A 16 10.03 -7.14 -9.96
CA TYR A 16 9.90 -8.54 -10.35
C TYR A 16 11.00 -9.02 -11.31
N LEU A 17 11.12 -10.35 -11.45
CA LEU A 17 12.09 -10.99 -12.36
C LEU A 17 11.92 -10.48 -13.80
N GLY A 18 13.02 -10.11 -14.44
CA GLY A 18 13.04 -9.61 -15.82
C GLY A 18 12.57 -8.16 -16.00
N ALA A 19 12.16 -7.44 -14.94
CA ALA A 19 11.75 -6.03 -15.03
C ALA A 19 12.88 -5.10 -15.50
N GLY A 20 14.14 -5.48 -15.29
CA GLY A 20 15.31 -4.73 -15.76
C GLY A 20 16.15 -4.14 -14.64
N LYS A 21 16.09 -4.68 -13.41
CA LYS A 21 16.91 -4.24 -12.24
C LYS A 21 18.39 -4.24 -12.54
N THR A 22 18.93 -5.36 -13.00
CA THR A 22 20.34 -5.52 -13.37
C THR A 22 20.76 -4.55 -14.46
N THR A 23 19.87 -4.27 -15.43
CA THR A 23 20.10 -3.28 -16.49
C THR A 23 20.21 -1.88 -15.91
N LEU A 24 19.32 -1.53 -14.99
CA LEU A 24 19.34 -0.24 -14.28
C LEU A 24 20.63 -0.09 -13.43
N ILE A 25 21.04 -1.13 -12.70
CA ILE A 25 22.29 -1.14 -11.93
C ILE A 25 23.48 -0.86 -12.85
N ASN A 26 23.59 -1.56 -13.98
CA ASN A 26 24.66 -1.35 -14.95
C ASN A 26 24.65 0.09 -15.47
N HIS A 27 23.48 0.67 -15.71
CA HIS A 27 23.35 2.05 -16.15
C HIS A 27 23.86 3.02 -15.06
N VAL A 28 23.43 2.82 -13.79
CA VAL A 28 23.86 3.65 -12.65
C VAL A 28 25.37 3.53 -12.42
N LEU A 29 25.92 2.31 -12.41
CA LEU A 29 27.35 2.08 -12.23
C LEU A 29 28.21 2.69 -13.36
N GLY A 30 27.68 2.74 -14.59
CA GLY A 30 28.34 3.39 -15.71
C GLY A 30 28.33 4.93 -15.66
N ASN A 31 27.45 5.53 -14.83
CA ASN A 31 27.21 6.98 -14.82
C ASN A 31 27.15 7.53 -13.39
N GLN A 32 28.07 7.14 -12.54
CA GLN A 32 28.03 7.42 -11.08
C GLN A 32 28.08 8.91 -10.68
N GLU A 33 28.31 9.82 -11.59
CA GLU A 33 28.34 11.29 -11.37
C GLU A 33 29.19 11.73 -10.16
N GLY A 34 30.26 10.96 -9.87
CA GLY A 34 31.18 11.23 -8.77
C GLY A 34 30.94 10.42 -7.50
N TYR A 35 29.87 9.66 -7.40
CA TYR A 35 29.63 8.72 -6.30
C TYR A 35 30.50 7.46 -6.43
N LYS A 36 31.01 6.99 -5.30
CA LYS A 36 31.65 5.67 -5.18
C LYS A 36 30.65 4.68 -4.64
N CYS A 37 29.84 4.12 -5.53
CA CYS A 37 28.78 3.19 -5.16
C CYS A 37 29.35 1.80 -4.87
N ALA A 38 28.97 1.21 -3.74
CA ALA A 38 29.00 -0.24 -3.54
C ALA A 38 27.64 -0.83 -3.95
N VAL A 39 27.65 -2.01 -4.57
CA VAL A 39 26.43 -2.73 -4.91
C VAL A 39 26.41 -4.06 -4.18
N ILE A 40 25.36 -4.28 -3.39
CA ILE A 40 25.03 -5.59 -2.80
C ILE A 40 24.00 -6.23 -3.72
N VAL A 41 24.33 -7.37 -4.31
CA VAL A 41 23.45 -8.12 -5.21
C VAL A 41 22.99 -9.37 -4.51
N ASN A 42 21.68 -9.59 -4.47
CA ASN A 42 21.08 -10.79 -3.92
C ASN A 42 20.49 -11.65 -5.03
N ASP A 43 21.08 -12.81 -5.25
CA ASP A 43 20.53 -13.82 -6.14
C ASP A 43 20.26 -15.12 -5.37
N ILE A 44 19.12 -15.76 -5.68
CA ILE A 44 18.74 -17.05 -5.09
C ILE A 44 19.37 -18.15 -5.94
N GLY A 45 20.52 -18.66 -5.51
CA GLY A 45 21.15 -19.77 -6.20
C GLY A 45 22.64 -19.98 -5.87
N GLU A 46 23.17 -21.13 -6.28
CA GLU A 46 24.61 -21.47 -6.14
C GLU A 46 25.52 -20.65 -7.06
N VAL A 47 24.94 -19.98 -8.08
CA VAL A 47 25.63 -19.13 -9.05
C VAL A 47 24.96 -17.76 -9.07
N ASN A 48 25.68 -16.73 -8.67
CA ASN A 48 25.18 -15.35 -8.70
C ASN A 48 25.17 -14.81 -10.15
N ILE A 49 24.08 -15.08 -10.87
CA ILE A 49 23.91 -14.76 -12.28
C ILE A 49 23.93 -13.23 -12.49
N ASP A 50 23.29 -12.47 -11.60
CA ASP A 50 23.23 -11.01 -11.70
C ASP A 50 24.61 -10.37 -11.49
N ALA A 51 25.39 -10.85 -10.51
CA ALA A 51 26.77 -10.40 -10.34
C ALA A 51 27.64 -10.70 -11.57
N GLU A 52 27.47 -11.88 -12.19
CA GLU A 52 28.18 -12.21 -13.43
C GLU A 52 27.76 -11.31 -14.62
N LEU A 53 26.46 -10.99 -14.73
CA LEU A 53 25.95 -10.10 -15.79
C LEU A 53 26.49 -8.69 -15.64
N ILE A 54 26.58 -8.17 -14.41
CA ILE A 54 27.17 -6.86 -14.11
C ILE A 54 28.66 -6.84 -14.49
N GLN A 55 29.39 -7.89 -14.14
CA GLN A 55 30.81 -8.02 -14.51
C GLN A 55 31.01 -8.18 -16.04
N LYS A 56 30.19 -8.99 -16.71
CA LYS A 56 30.26 -9.19 -18.16
C LYS A 56 29.90 -7.95 -18.98
N ALA A 57 29.08 -7.06 -18.42
CA ALA A 57 28.76 -5.78 -19.07
C ALA A 57 29.98 -4.84 -19.21
N GLY A 58 31.10 -5.17 -18.56
CA GLY A 58 32.36 -4.42 -18.66
C GLY A 58 32.36 -3.09 -17.92
N VAL A 59 31.29 -2.81 -17.17
CA VAL A 59 31.16 -1.59 -16.35
C VAL A 59 31.99 -1.70 -15.08
N VAL A 60 32.14 -2.92 -14.56
CA VAL A 60 32.96 -3.22 -13.36
C VAL A 60 34.02 -4.24 -13.74
N THR A 61 35.29 -3.91 -13.56
CA THR A 61 36.39 -4.82 -13.77
C THR A 61 36.67 -5.61 -12.49
N GLN A 62 37.22 -6.83 -12.61
CA GLN A 62 37.60 -7.68 -11.44
C GLN A 62 38.51 -6.98 -10.41
N LYS A 63 39.09 -5.81 -10.77
CA LYS A 63 39.92 -5.00 -9.87
C LYS A 63 39.14 -3.93 -9.13
N ASP A 64 37.94 -3.61 -9.57
CA ASP A 64 37.06 -2.63 -8.93
C ASP A 64 36.18 -3.38 -7.90
N THR A 65 36.49 -3.18 -6.63
CA THR A 65 35.83 -3.85 -5.48
C THR A 65 34.43 -3.29 -5.18
N ASN A 66 33.71 -2.83 -6.20
CA ASN A 66 32.43 -2.16 -6.03
C ASN A 66 31.24 -3.15 -5.97
N LEU A 67 31.45 -4.40 -6.36
CA LEU A 67 30.43 -5.44 -6.36
C LEU A 67 30.67 -6.40 -5.19
N VAL A 68 29.69 -6.55 -4.32
CA VAL A 68 29.74 -7.43 -3.15
C VAL A 68 28.60 -8.44 -3.27
N PRO A 69 28.89 -9.69 -3.68
CA PRO A 69 27.86 -10.73 -3.72
C PRO A 69 27.48 -11.17 -2.31
N LEU A 70 26.20 -11.39 -2.08
CA LEU A 70 25.73 -12.11 -0.90
C LEU A 70 26.07 -13.59 -1.03
N THR A 71 26.81 -14.14 -0.07
CA THR A 71 27.39 -15.49 -0.17
C THR A 71 26.50 -16.60 0.35
N ASN A 72 25.37 -16.32 1.01
CA ASN A 72 24.63 -17.32 1.78
C ASN A 72 23.09 -17.28 1.61
N GLY A 73 22.55 -17.19 0.41
CA GLY A 73 21.11 -17.45 0.17
C GLY A 73 20.19 -16.22 0.17
N CYS A 74 18.88 -16.42 0.24
CA CYS A 74 17.84 -15.42 0.03
C CYS A 74 17.71 -14.37 1.16
N ILE A 75 17.60 -13.08 0.83
CA ILE A 75 17.39 -11.96 1.81
C ILE A 75 16.08 -12.12 2.62
N CYS A 76 15.12 -12.93 2.18
CA CYS A 76 13.76 -12.91 2.72
C CYS A 76 13.58 -13.52 4.12
N CYS A 77 14.35 -14.49 4.57
CA CYS A 77 14.02 -15.21 5.81
C CYS A 77 15.13 -15.37 6.86
N THR A 78 16.39 -15.33 6.48
CA THR A 78 17.50 -15.65 7.44
C THR A 78 18.58 -14.58 7.49
N LEU A 79 18.50 -13.56 6.66
CA LEU A 79 19.64 -12.73 6.25
C LEU A 79 19.63 -11.28 6.75
N SER A 80 18.71 -10.92 7.64
CA SER A 80 18.77 -9.59 8.24
C SER A 80 20.13 -9.34 8.92
N VAL A 81 20.68 -10.33 9.60
CA VAL A 81 21.99 -10.24 10.28
C VAL A 81 23.14 -10.16 9.27
N ASP A 82 23.13 -10.98 8.22
CA ASP A 82 24.22 -11.00 7.22
C ASP A 82 24.19 -9.71 6.37
N LEU A 83 23.02 -9.22 6.01
CA LEU A 83 22.87 -7.93 5.34
C LEU A 83 23.35 -6.77 6.22
N ILE A 84 22.96 -6.72 7.48
CA ILE A 84 23.41 -5.74 8.47
C ILE A 84 24.92 -5.76 8.61
N ASN A 85 25.52 -6.95 8.72
CA ASN A 85 26.98 -7.11 8.82
C ASN A 85 27.69 -6.61 7.56
N GLN A 86 27.20 -6.97 6.38
CA GLN A 86 27.80 -6.53 5.11
C GLN A 86 27.73 -5.01 4.93
N ILE A 87 26.57 -4.40 5.19
CA ILE A 87 26.43 -2.94 5.15
C ILE A 87 27.41 -2.30 6.14
N THR A 88 27.48 -2.84 7.35
CA THR A 88 28.41 -2.35 8.39
C THR A 88 29.87 -2.42 7.95
N ASP A 89 30.27 -3.53 7.33
CA ASP A 89 31.64 -3.73 6.84
C ASP A 89 31.96 -2.77 5.67
N LEU A 90 31.02 -2.54 4.76
CA LEU A 90 31.16 -1.57 3.67
C LEU A 90 31.35 -0.15 4.23
N VAL A 91 30.51 0.26 5.17
CA VAL A 91 30.63 1.58 5.84
C VAL A 91 31.97 1.69 6.55
N LYS A 92 32.37 0.68 7.35
CA LYS A 92 33.66 0.67 8.05
C LYS A 92 34.88 0.68 7.12
N SER A 93 34.76 0.13 5.92
CA SER A 93 35.85 0.12 4.93
C SER A 93 36.28 1.52 4.52
N GLY A 94 35.39 2.48 4.61
CA GLY A 94 35.65 3.86 4.25
C GLY A 94 35.93 4.08 2.75
N LYS A 95 35.50 3.18 1.88
CA LYS A 95 35.80 3.22 0.44
C LYS A 95 34.64 3.78 -0.39
N PHE A 96 33.43 3.68 0.11
CA PHE A 96 32.19 3.97 -0.61
C PHE A 96 31.42 5.08 0.10
N ASP A 97 30.81 5.94 -0.68
CA ASP A 97 29.96 7.05 -0.22
C ASP A 97 28.47 6.83 -0.53
N TYR A 98 28.16 5.72 -1.19
CA TYR A 98 26.79 5.27 -1.50
C TYR A 98 26.70 3.74 -1.54
N ILE A 99 25.56 3.18 -1.12
CA ILE A 99 25.28 1.74 -1.20
C ILE A 99 23.99 1.54 -2.00
N LEU A 100 24.04 0.68 -3.01
CA LEU A 100 22.90 0.21 -3.77
C LEU A 100 22.66 -1.26 -3.45
N ILE A 101 21.45 -1.63 -3.03
CA ILE A 101 21.09 -3.00 -2.68
C ILE A 101 20.07 -3.49 -3.69
N GLU A 102 20.39 -4.56 -4.44
CA GLU A 102 19.44 -5.25 -5.29
C GLU A 102 18.74 -6.35 -4.49
N ALA A 103 17.43 -6.22 -4.31
CA ALA A 103 16.61 -7.30 -3.78
C ALA A 103 16.31 -8.34 -4.86
N SER A 104 16.13 -9.59 -4.46
CA SER A 104 15.61 -10.62 -5.35
C SER A 104 14.25 -10.21 -5.92
N GLY A 105 13.97 -10.63 -7.16
CA GLY A 105 12.68 -10.33 -7.81
C GLY A 105 11.46 -10.94 -7.11
N ILE A 106 11.67 -11.83 -6.15
CA ILE A 106 10.63 -12.48 -5.36
C ILE A 106 10.65 -12.07 -3.89
N CYS A 107 11.30 -10.95 -3.55
CA CYS A 107 11.35 -10.45 -2.17
C CYS A 107 10.39 -9.29 -1.94
N GLU A 108 9.77 -9.30 -0.77
CA GLU A 108 9.04 -8.16 -0.23
C GLU A 108 10.02 -7.06 0.21
N PRO A 109 9.75 -5.78 -0.13
CA PRO A 109 10.68 -4.69 0.23
C PRO A 109 10.65 -4.33 1.72
N LEU A 110 9.53 -4.47 2.40
CA LEU A 110 9.33 -4.04 3.78
C LEU A 110 10.30 -4.72 4.78
N PRO A 111 10.47 -6.05 4.81
CA PRO A 111 11.41 -6.71 5.74
C PRO A 111 12.86 -6.27 5.52
N ILE A 112 13.24 -5.98 4.27
CA ILE A 112 14.58 -5.51 3.93
C ILE A 112 14.77 -4.09 4.43
N ALA A 113 13.80 -3.20 4.20
CA ALA A 113 13.82 -1.83 4.70
C ALA A 113 13.91 -1.78 6.23
N GLN A 114 13.14 -2.61 6.94
CA GLN A 114 13.22 -2.76 8.39
C GLN A 114 14.60 -3.20 8.86
N SER A 115 15.26 -4.12 8.15
CA SER A 115 16.61 -4.56 8.48
C SER A 115 17.64 -3.44 8.30
N ILE A 116 17.47 -2.58 7.29
CA ILE A 116 18.36 -1.43 7.05
C ILE A 116 18.13 -0.34 8.11
N SER A 117 16.86 -0.11 8.53
CA SER A 117 16.51 0.92 9.51
C SER A 117 17.15 0.69 10.88
N VAL A 118 17.49 -0.54 11.25
CA VAL A 118 18.26 -0.85 12.45
C VAL A 118 19.63 -0.14 12.46
N LEU A 119 20.20 0.14 11.28
CA LEU A 119 21.48 0.82 11.13
C LEU A 119 21.36 2.36 11.02
N GLU A 120 20.13 2.90 11.00
CA GLU A 120 19.87 4.35 11.00
C GLU A 120 20.11 4.98 12.39
N GLY A 121 20.38 4.13 13.37
CA GLY A 121 20.75 4.57 14.72
C GLY A 121 19.54 4.98 15.55
N ASP A 122 19.85 5.43 16.76
CA ASP A 122 18.85 5.94 17.70
C ASP A 122 19.45 7.07 18.52
N LYS A 123 18.94 8.27 18.32
CA LYS A 123 19.44 9.47 19.02
C LYS A 123 19.14 9.44 20.51
N GLU A 124 18.02 8.84 20.91
CA GLU A 124 17.61 8.76 22.32
C GLU A 124 18.52 7.80 23.10
N ASN A 125 18.92 6.70 22.44
CA ASN A 125 19.80 5.69 23.02
C ASN A 125 21.28 5.88 22.66
N ASN A 126 21.65 7.00 22.02
CA ASN A 126 23.02 7.29 21.55
C ASN A 126 23.61 6.20 20.63
N ILE A 127 22.80 5.55 19.84
CA ILE A 127 23.24 4.61 18.82
C ILE A 127 23.61 5.42 17.57
N PRO A 128 24.86 5.31 17.04
CA PRO A 128 25.27 6.10 15.91
C PRO A 128 24.57 5.69 14.63
N GLU A 129 24.15 6.68 13.84
CA GLU A 129 23.58 6.53 12.52
C GLU A 129 24.69 6.16 11.53
N LEU A 130 24.71 4.92 11.05
CA LEU A 130 25.70 4.43 10.10
C LEU A 130 25.27 4.64 8.65
N VAL A 131 23.98 4.41 8.39
CA VAL A 131 23.37 4.55 7.07
C VAL A 131 22.08 5.35 7.17
N ARG A 132 21.58 5.80 6.03
CA ARG A 132 20.25 6.38 5.84
C ARG A 132 19.62 5.74 4.62
N LEU A 133 18.44 5.15 4.79
CA LEU A 133 17.67 4.67 3.64
C LEU A 133 17.19 5.89 2.83
N ASP A 134 17.71 6.03 1.63
CA ASP A 134 17.53 7.21 0.79
C ASP A 134 16.32 7.08 -0.14
N ASN A 135 16.16 5.89 -0.70
CA ASN A 135 15.13 5.62 -1.69
C ASN A 135 14.79 4.13 -1.72
N ILE A 136 13.52 3.79 -1.92
CA ILE A 136 13.10 2.45 -2.34
C ILE A 136 12.58 2.58 -3.76
N VAL A 137 13.32 1.97 -4.68
CA VAL A 137 13.05 2.03 -6.13
C VAL A 137 12.49 0.71 -6.59
N THR A 138 11.26 0.70 -7.09
CA THR A 138 10.65 -0.48 -7.70
C THR A 138 10.70 -0.37 -9.22
N VAL A 139 11.30 -1.37 -9.88
CA VAL A 139 11.29 -1.46 -11.35
C VAL A 139 10.09 -2.28 -11.79
N VAL A 140 9.21 -1.66 -12.55
CA VAL A 140 8.00 -2.27 -13.10
C VAL A 140 8.15 -2.43 -14.61
N ASP A 141 7.83 -3.61 -15.12
CA ASP A 141 7.82 -3.93 -16.57
C ASP A 141 6.49 -3.51 -17.19
N ALA A 142 6.48 -2.41 -17.94
CA ALA A 142 5.28 -1.90 -18.59
C ALA A 142 4.67 -2.90 -19.58
N LEU A 143 5.52 -3.66 -20.32
CA LEU A 143 5.03 -4.66 -21.27
C LEU A 143 4.32 -5.80 -20.54
N ARG A 144 4.92 -6.29 -19.45
CA ARG A 144 4.33 -7.36 -18.64
C ARG A 144 3.01 -6.91 -18.02
N MET A 145 2.97 -5.72 -17.44
CA MET A 145 1.73 -5.13 -16.91
C MET A 145 0.63 -5.04 -17.98
N ALA A 146 1.00 -4.68 -19.22
CA ALA A 146 0.03 -4.54 -20.30
C ALA A 146 -0.45 -5.86 -20.89
N THR A 147 0.38 -6.91 -20.90
CA THR A 147 0.11 -8.17 -21.60
C THR A 147 -0.30 -9.32 -20.70
N GLU A 148 0.44 -9.55 -19.61
CA GLU A 148 0.16 -10.65 -18.69
C GLU A 148 -0.90 -10.26 -17.66
N PHE A 149 -0.91 -8.99 -17.26
CA PHE A 149 -1.84 -8.47 -16.26
C PHE A 149 -2.92 -7.55 -16.84
N GLY A 150 -3.13 -7.52 -18.16
CA GLY A 150 -4.17 -6.77 -18.86
C GLY A 150 -4.23 -5.29 -18.50
N CYS A 151 -3.08 -4.66 -18.25
CA CYS A 151 -2.94 -3.33 -17.65
C CYS A 151 -3.45 -3.25 -16.19
N GLY A 152 -3.61 -4.38 -15.54
CA GLY A 152 -4.21 -4.56 -14.22
C GLY A 152 -5.47 -5.43 -14.23
N ASP A 153 -6.13 -5.60 -15.39
CA ASP A 153 -7.37 -6.37 -15.51
C ASP A 153 -7.18 -7.87 -15.26
N ASP A 154 -6.01 -8.38 -15.54
CA ASP A 154 -5.68 -9.81 -15.51
C ASP A 154 -4.77 -10.19 -14.33
N LEU A 155 -4.64 -9.33 -13.31
CA LEU A 155 -3.92 -9.65 -12.08
C LEU A 155 -4.59 -10.79 -11.27
N LEU A 156 -5.62 -11.45 -11.81
CA LEU A 156 -6.48 -12.41 -11.13
C LEU A 156 -6.77 -13.67 -11.96
N LYS A 157 -5.95 -14.02 -12.96
CA LYS A 157 -6.17 -15.24 -13.76
C LYS A 157 -5.69 -16.49 -13.06
N GLU A 158 -6.57 -17.50 -12.99
CA GLU A 158 -6.39 -18.77 -12.26
C GLU A 158 -5.40 -19.77 -12.88
N ASP A 159 -4.75 -19.49 -14.00
CA ASP A 159 -3.96 -20.48 -14.74
C ASP A 159 -2.48 -20.14 -14.76
N VAL A 160 -1.77 -20.31 -13.67
CA VAL A 160 -0.33 -20.69 -13.65
C VAL A 160 0.12 -20.88 -12.17
N ASP A 161 1.16 -21.68 -11.90
CA ASP A 161 1.96 -21.73 -10.64
C ASP A 161 2.62 -20.37 -10.26
N GLU A 162 1.95 -19.25 -10.58
CA GLU A 162 2.39 -17.85 -10.41
C GLU A 162 1.63 -17.15 -9.28
N GLU A 163 0.92 -17.87 -8.43
CA GLU A 163 0.07 -17.32 -7.35
C GLU A 163 0.82 -16.33 -6.44
N ASP A 164 2.14 -16.51 -6.27
CA ASP A 164 2.96 -15.62 -5.46
C ASP A 164 3.41 -14.34 -6.19
N VAL A 165 3.37 -14.32 -7.53
CA VAL A 165 3.99 -13.27 -8.35
C VAL A 165 3.19 -11.96 -8.31
N GLU A 166 1.89 -12.06 -8.45
CA GLU A 166 0.99 -10.90 -8.50
C GLU A 166 0.96 -10.19 -7.15
N SER A 167 0.84 -10.97 -6.08
CA SER A 167 0.90 -10.46 -4.71
C SER A 167 2.21 -9.71 -4.44
N LEU A 168 3.32 -10.28 -4.85
CA LEU A 168 4.64 -9.65 -4.69
C LEU A 168 4.77 -8.36 -5.50
N LEU A 169 4.26 -8.34 -6.74
CA LEU A 169 4.31 -7.14 -7.57
C LEU A 169 3.49 -6.00 -6.94
N ILE A 170 2.30 -6.31 -6.44
CA ILE A 170 1.46 -5.33 -5.73
C ILE A 170 2.19 -4.80 -4.50
N GLN A 171 2.72 -5.67 -3.65
CA GLN A 171 3.46 -5.27 -2.44
C GLN A 171 4.72 -4.46 -2.77
N GLN A 172 5.44 -4.80 -3.85
CA GLN A 172 6.59 -4.04 -4.32
C GLN A 172 6.19 -2.64 -4.82
N ILE A 173 5.01 -2.49 -5.44
CA ILE A 173 4.48 -1.20 -5.86
C ILE A 173 4.01 -0.39 -4.64
N GLU A 174 3.28 -1.00 -3.72
CA GLU A 174 2.74 -0.32 -2.53
C GLU A 174 3.82 0.23 -1.61
N PHE A 175 4.93 -0.49 -1.44
CA PHE A 175 6.00 -0.07 -0.53
C PHE A 175 7.24 0.41 -1.30
N CYS A 176 7.10 1.56 -1.94
CA CYS A 176 8.21 2.24 -2.62
C CYS A 176 8.04 3.76 -2.61
N SER A 177 9.12 4.48 -2.79
CA SER A 177 9.12 5.94 -2.98
C SER A 177 9.31 6.35 -4.45
N THR A 178 9.90 5.48 -5.26
CA THR A 178 10.11 5.73 -6.69
C THR A 178 9.80 4.49 -7.51
N ILE A 179 9.11 4.65 -8.62
CA ILE A 179 8.81 3.60 -9.59
C ILE A 179 9.49 3.91 -10.90
N ILE A 180 10.34 2.99 -11.36
CA ILE A 180 10.89 3.02 -12.72
C ILE A 180 10.00 2.15 -13.60
N LEU A 181 9.12 2.79 -14.35
CA LEU A 181 8.28 2.11 -15.32
C LEU A 181 9.10 1.86 -16.58
N ASN A 182 9.66 0.66 -16.66
CA ASN A 182 10.61 0.27 -17.72
C ASN A 182 9.90 -0.38 -18.90
N LYS A 183 10.60 -0.44 -20.05
CA LYS A 183 10.12 -1.00 -21.32
C LYS A 183 8.90 -0.27 -21.91
N VAL A 184 8.77 1.03 -21.63
CA VAL A 184 7.66 1.83 -22.17
C VAL A 184 7.64 1.91 -23.69
N ASP A 185 8.76 1.59 -24.36
CA ASP A 185 8.87 1.47 -25.81
C ASP A 185 8.16 0.23 -26.40
N LYS A 186 7.67 -0.67 -25.57
CA LYS A 186 7.02 -1.93 -25.95
C LYS A 186 5.50 -1.91 -25.82
N VAL A 187 4.94 -0.83 -25.30
CA VAL A 187 3.50 -0.68 -25.07
C VAL A 187 2.94 0.49 -25.87
N THR A 188 1.64 0.46 -26.14
CA THR A 188 0.94 1.58 -26.77
C THR A 188 0.75 2.72 -25.76
N GLU A 189 0.47 3.92 -26.24
CA GLU A 189 0.23 5.07 -25.40
C GLU A 189 -0.99 4.88 -24.48
N ASP A 190 -2.04 4.21 -24.97
CA ASP A 190 -3.23 3.87 -24.19
C ASP A 190 -2.92 2.87 -23.09
N GLN A 191 -2.20 1.77 -23.41
CA GLN A 191 -1.75 0.80 -22.40
C GLN A 191 -0.87 1.47 -21.33
N LEU A 192 0.02 2.38 -21.73
CA LEU A 192 0.88 3.10 -20.81
C LEU A 192 0.07 3.95 -19.82
N LYS A 193 -0.96 4.65 -20.31
CA LYS A 193 -1.88 5.43 -19.46
C LYS A 193 -2.60 4.55 -18.44
N ARG A 194 -3.17 3.43 -18.89
CA ARG A 194 -3.88 2.48 -18.02
C ARG A 194 -2.95 1.88 -16.95
N VAL A 195 -1.75 1.44 -17.33
CA VAL A 195 -0.74 0.94 -16.38
C VAL A 195 -0.38 2.00 -15.34
N LYS A 196 -0.19 3.26 -15.77
CA LYS A 196 0.11 4.36 -14.84
C LYS A 196 -1.05 4.67 -13.92
N ALA A 197 -2.30 4.60 -14.39
CA ALA A 197 -3.48 4.78 -13.56
C ALA A 197 -3.55 3.70 -12.46
N MET A 198 -3.38 2.42 -12.83
CA MET A 198 -3.34 1.32 -11.85
C MET A 198 -2.23 1.51 -10.81
N ILE A 199 -1.01 1.83 -11.25
CA ILE A 199 0.12 2.08 -10.35
C ILE A 199 -0.21 3.24 -9.39
N LYS A 200 -0.83 4.31 -9.88
CA LYS A 200 -1.21 5.46 -9.06
C LYS A 200 -2.30 5.15 -8.06
N THR A 201 -3.20 4.23 -8.35
CA THR A 201 -4.21 3.77 -7.39
C THR A 201 -3.58 2.92 -6.28
N LEU A 202 -2.62 2.06 -6.62
CA LEU A 202 -1.90 1.25 -5.63
C LEU A 202 -0.92 2.08 -4.79
N GLN A 203 -0.24 3.06 -5.41
CA GLN A 203 0.75 3.91 -4.76
C GLN A 203 0.68 5.36 -5.29
N PRO A 204 -0.22 6.18 -4.75
CA PRO A 204 -0.47 7.54 -5.26
C PRO A 204 0.70 8.51 -5.06
N LYS A 205 1.52 8.31 -4.03
CA LYS A 205 2.63 9.24 -3.70
C LYS A 205 3.94 8.90 -4.40
N ALA A 206 4.14 7.67 -4.86
CA ALA A 206 5.38 7.31 -5.53
C ALA A 206 5.61 8.13 -6.81
N ARG A 207 6.86 8.54 -6.99
CA ARG A 207 7.31 9.19 -8.21
C ARG A 207 7.49 8.17 -9.32
N ILE A 208 6.75 8.30 -10.42
CA ILE A 208 6.85 7.42 -11.59
C ILE A 208 7.81 8.05 -12.61
N ILE A 209 8.81 7.28 -13.02
CA ILE A 209 9.80 7.65 -14.04
C ILE A 209 9.74 6.64 -15.17
N GLU A 210 9.41 7.10 -16.37
CA GLU A 210 9.38 6.26 -17.57
C GLU A 210 10.80 5.96 -18.04
N SER A 211 11.04 4.71 -18.45
CA SER A 211 12.37 4.27 -18.86
C SER A 211 12.31 3.28 -20.02
N GLN A 212 13.37 3.32 -20.80
CA GLN A 212 13.70 2.33 -21.83
C GLN A 212 15.08 1.78 -21.50
N PHE A 213 15.22 0.44 -21.45
CA PHE A 213 16.47 -0.21 -21.11
C PHE A 213 17.11 0.28 -19.79
N GLY A 214 16.31 0.63 -18.80
CA GLY A 214 16.77 1.12 -17.50
C GLY A 214 17.52 2.46 -17.56
N LYS A 215 17.36 3.26 -18.60
CA LYS A 215 18.02 4.55 -18.78
C LYS A 215 17.23 5.62 -18.03
N VAL A 216 17.79 6.11 -16.94
CA VAL A 216 17.27 7.19 -16.10
C VAL A 216 18.41 8.11 -15.73
N GLU A 217 18.10 9.30 -15.22
CA GLU A 217 19.13 10.16 -14.66
C GLU A 217 19.56 9.63 -13.26
N VAL A 218 20.85 9.57 -12.99
CA VAL A 218 21.39 9.00 -11.74
C VAL A 218 20.87 9.75 -10.51
N LYS A 219 20.70 11.07 -10.60
CA LYS A 219 20.10 11.90 -9.54
C LYS A 219 18.65 11.54 -9.19
N ASP A 220 17.97 10.80 -10.05
CA ASP A 220 16.59 10.32 -9.78
C ASP A 220 16.57 9.04 -8.92
N ILE A 221 17.73 8.42 -8.74
CA ILE A 221 17.92 7.17 -8.01
C ILE A 221 18.78 7.37 -6.77
N LEU A 222 19.88 8.16 -6.89
CA LEU A 222 20.87 8.37 -5.84
C LEU A 222 20.72 9.73 -5.16
N ASP A 223 20.88 9.76 -3.84
CA ASP A 223 20.79 10.93 -2.94
C ASP A 223 19.51 11.75 -3.10
N THR A 224 18.40 11.03 -3.30
CA THR A 224 17.08 11.62 -3.55
C THR A 224 16.39 12.13 -2.30
N LYS A 225 16.67 11.52 -1.15
CA LYS A 225 16.00 11.77 0.14
C LYS A 225 14.48 11.58 0.08
N CYS A 226 14.05 10.67 -0.79
CA CYS A 226 12.64 10.41 -1.03
C CYS A 226 12.03 9.41 -0.06
N PHE A 227 12.84 8.74 0.76
CA PHE A 227 12.33 7.72 1.67
C PHE A 227 12.13 8.29 3.09
N ASN A 228 10.95 8.06 3.61
CA ASN A 228 10.59 8.15 5.02
C ASN A 228 9.76 6.93 5.35
N PHE A 229 10.11 6.18 6.39
CA PHE A 229 9.48 4.89 6.68
C PHE A 229 7.97 5.05 6.96
N GLU A 230 7.60 5.98 7.84
CA GLU A 230 6.21 6.21 8.22
C GLU A 230 5.38 6.71 7.03
N GLU A 231 5.90 7.71 6.31
CA GLU A 231 5.24 8.26 5.13
C GLU A 231 5.09 7.21 4.01
N THR A 232 6.10 6.35 3.82
CA THR A 232 6.05 5.30 2.79
C THR A 232 5.08 4.20 3.17
N ALA A 233 5.05 3.78 4.42
CA ALA A 233 4.09 2.80 4.93
C ALA A 233 2.64 3.29 4.83
N ALA A 234 2.40 4.59 5.12
CA ALA A 234 1.09 5.23 5.01
C ALA A 234 0.74 5.69 3.59
N SER A 235 1.64 5.53 2.60
CA SER A 235 1.42 6.07 1.24
C SER A 235 0.72 5.11 0.29
N ALA A 236 0.58 3.84 0.65
CA ALA A 236 -0.18 2.89 -0.14
C ALA A 236 -1.63 3.35 -0.34
N GLY A 237 -2.18 3.13 -1.53
CA GLY A 237 -3.50 3.61 -1.88
C GLY A 237 -4.57 3.17 -0.88
N TRP A 238 -4.55 1.91 -0.44
CA TRP A 238 -5.49 1.39 0.54
C TRP A 238 -5.39 2.11 1.89
N ALA A 239 -4.19 2.47 2.36
CA ALA A 239 -4.00 3.17 3.63
C ALA A 239 -4.60 4.59 3.59
N GLN A 240 -4.37 5.31 2.48
CA GLN A 240 -4.92 6.66 2.32
C GLN A 240 -6.45 6.67 2.21
N ILE A 241 -7.05 5.65 1.60
CA ILE A 241 -8.50 5.51 1.52
C ILE A 241 -9.06 5.17 2.90
N TYR A 242 -8.38 4.29 3.65
CA TYR A 242 -8.74 3.91 5.02
C TYR A 242 -8.77 5.12 5.95
N ASP A 243 -7.73 5.98 5.89
CA ASP A 243 -7.61 7.17 6.74
C ASP A 243 -8.62 8.26 6.36
N LYS A 244 -8.87 8.48 5.05
CA LYS A 244 -9.85 9.50 4.59
C LYS A 244 -11.27 9.22 5.04
N ASP A 245 -11.69 7.96 5.00
CA ASP A 245 -13.01 7.54 5.47
C ASP A 245 -13.20 7.82 6.98
N GLU A 246 -12.10 7.86 7.74
CA GLU A 246 -12.13 8.27 9.14
C GLU A 246 -12.36 9.77 9.33
N ASP A 247 -11.74 10.60 8.48
CA ASP A 247 -11.90 12.06 8.54
C ASP A 247 -13.30 12.52 8.11
N ASP A 248 -13.92 11.84 7.14
CA ASP A 248 -15.26 12.15 6.65
C ASP A 248 -16.36 11.76 7.66
N GLU A 249 -16.22 10.66 8.40
CA GLU A 249 -17.14 10.28 9.47
C GLU A 249 -17.15 11.29 10.62
N ASP A 250 -16.02 11.94 10.94
CA ASP A 250 -15.93 12.94 12.00
C ASP A 250 -16.62 14.27 11.63
N THR A 251 -16.68 14.64 10.35
CA THR A 251 -17.35 15.87 9.90
C THR A 251 -18.88 15.78 9.96
N ASP A 252 -19.46 14.61 9.78
CA ASP A 252 -20.91 14.41 9.79
C ASP A 252 -21.49 14.34 11.21
N ARG A 253 -20.71 14.00 12.22
CA ARG A 253 -21.19 13.96 13.62
C ARG A 253 -21.38 15.34 14.26
N HIS A 254 -20.79 16.40 13.71
CA HIS A 254 -20.88 17.77 14.24
C HIS A 254 -21.97 18.65 13.59
N GLY A 255 -22.74 18.13 12.63
CA GLY A 255 -23.70 18.89 11.81
C GLY A 255 -25.09 19.16 12.38
N HIS A 256 -25.51 18.61 13.54
CA HIS A 256 -26.86 18.81 14.09
C HIS A 256 -26.94 19.79 15.24
N HIS A 257 -26.59 21.05 15.02
CA HIS A 257 -27.06 22.12 15.87
C HIS A 257 -28.48 22.53 15.46
N HIS A 258 -29.47 22.08 16.20
CA HIS A 258 -30.82 22.59 16.14
C HIS A 258 -30.83 24.07 16.56
N HIS A 259 -30.88 24.96 15.63
CA HIS A 259 -31.27 26.35 15.87
C HIS A 259 -32.77 26.39 16.11
N HIS A 260 -33.18 26.52 17.37
CA HIS A 260 -34.52 26.96 17.71
C HIS A 260 -34.61 28.43 17.36
N HIS A 261 -35.30 28.76 16.26
CA HIS A 261 -35.76 30.10 15.99
C HIS A 261 -37.02 30.36 16.81
N HIS A 262 -36.94 31.31 17.74
CA HIS A 262 -38.08 31.96 18.32
C HIS A 262 -38.72 32.83 17.22
N HIS A 263 -40.00 32.59 16.93
CA HIS A 263 -40.84 33.48 16.13
C HIS A 263 -41.33 34.62 17.05
N ASP A 264 -40.92 35.81 16.77
CA ASP A 264 -41.66 37.02 17.09
C ASP A 264 -42.51 37.38 15.88
N GLU A 265 -43.79 37.60 16.16
CA GLU A 265 -44.81 37.98 15.19
C GLU A 265 -44.59 39.44 14.76
N ASP A 266 -44.60 39.69 13.43
CA ASP A 266 -45.14 40.92 12.88
C ASP A 266 -45.61 40.71 11.44
N HIS A 267 -46.85 41.18 11.22
CA HIS A 267 -47.58 41.18 9.97
C HIS A 267 -46.92 42.06 8.91
N ASP A 268 -46.96 41.61 7.63
CA ASP A 268 -47.46 42.43 6.52
C ASP A 268 -47.75 41.62 5.26
N GLU A 269 -48.86 42.01 4.64
CA GLU A 269 -49.49 41.45 3.44
C GLU A 269 -48.63 41.63 2.20
N HIS A 270 -48.58 40.67 1.26
CA HIS A 270 -48.65 40.92 -0.19
C HIS A 270 -48.81 39.62 -1.02
N GLU A 271 -49.91 39.59 -1.71
CA GLU A 271 -50.28 39.17 -3.08
C GLU A 271 -49.78 37.86 -3.70
N HIS A 272 -50.80 37.13 -4.16
CA HIS A 272 -50.84 35.97 -5.02
C HIS A 272 -50.06 36.05 -6.32
N HIS A 273 -49.37 34.98 -6.68
CA HIS A 273 -49.24 34.51 -8.06
C HIS A 273 -49.35 33.01 -8.11
N ASP A 274 -50.43 32.58 -8.81
CA ASP A 274 -50.69 31.20 -9.25
C ASP A 274 -49.64 30.78 -10.29
N HIS A 275 -49.07 29.60 -10.14
CA HIS A 275 -48.57 28.79 -11.23
C HIS A 275 -48.94 27.33 -11.00
N ASP A 276 -49.88 26.89 -11.81
CA ASP A 276 -50.18 25.47 -12.05
C ASP A 276 -48.96 24.74 -12.58
N HIS A 277 -48.64 23.60 -12.03
CA HIS A 277 -47.99 22.49 -12.73
C HIS A 277 -48.41 21.15 -12.18
N ASP A 278 -48.70 20.32 -13.13
CA ASP A 278 -49.37 19.04 -13.15
C ASP A 278 -48.80 17.94 -12.28
N GLU A 279 -49.69 17.11 -11.83
CA GLU A 279 -49.52 15.84 -11.15
C GLU A 279 -48.77 14.83 -12.02
N ASP A 280 -47.71 14.21 -11.47
CA ASP A 280 -47.42 12.79 -11.74
C ASP A 280 -47.04 12.11 -10.43
N GLY A 281 -47.99 11.32 -9.94
CA GLY A 281 -47.82 10.54 -8.72
C GLY A 281 -46.93 9.34 -8.90
N LEU A 282 -46.00 9.20 -8.00
CA LEU A 282 -45.36 7.91 -7.66
C LEU A 282 -45.60 7.61 -6.18
N ASP A 283 -46.32 6.57 -5.99
CA ASP A 283 -46.77 5.97 -4.74
C ASP A 283 -45.58 5.44 -3.91
N HIS A 284 -45.30 6.10 -2.79
CA HIS A 284 -44.37 5.61 -1.76
C HIS A 284 -45.18 5.08 -0.57
N SER A 285 -45.64 3.83 -0.69
CA SER A 285 -46.22 3.10 0.45
C SER A 285 -45.27 1.99 0.91
N HIS A 286 -44.99 2.04 2.20
CA HIS A 286 -44.41 1.03 3.09
C HIS A 286 -42.90 0.82 3.09
N CYS A 287 -42.23 1.58 3.98
CA CYS A 287 -41.13 1.04 4.76
C CYS A 287 -41.53 1.08 6.24
N ASP A 288 -41.75 -0.10 6.83
CA ASP A 288 -41.95 -0.26 8.27
C ASP A 288 -40.66 -0.02 9.01
N HIS A 289 -40.62 1.03 9.83
CA HIS A 289 -39.52 1.37 10.71
C HIS A 289 -39.63 0.53 12.00
N GLU A 290 -38.97 -0.62 12.04
CA GLU A 290 -38.50 -1.23 13.29
C GLU A 290 -37.16 -1.94 13.03
N HIS A 291 -36.08 -1.39 13.66
CA HIS A 291 -34.73 -1.93 13.78
C HIS A 291 -33.82 -1.89 12.54
N GLY A 292 -32.91 -0.93 12.56
CA GLY A 292 -31.71 -0.88 11.74
C GLY A 292 -31.56 0.45 11.03
N HIS A 293 -30.59 1.25 11.47
CA HIS A 293 -30.14 2.40 10.70
C HIS A 293 -29.68 1.92 9.32
N CYS A 294 -30.55 2.06 8.34
CA CYS A 294 -30.14 2.11 6.95
C CYS A 294 -29.43 3.46 6.77
N CYS A 295 -28.14 3.47 6.86
CA CYS A 295 -27.34 4.59 6.39
C CYS A 295 -27.37 4.59 4.87
N HIS A 296 -28.54 4.96 4.28
CA HIS A 296 -28.59 5.49 2.93
C HIS A 296 -28.15 6.95 3.01
N HIS A 297 -26.89 7.18 3.23
CA HIS A 297 -26.24 8.38 2.74
C HIS A 297 -25.70 8.03 1.37
N ASP A 298 -26.50 8.29 0.34
CA ASP A 298 -25.99 8.62 -0.97
C ASP A 298 -25.19 9.93 -0.81
N HIS A 299 -23.99 9.84 -0.27
CA HIS A 299 -22.99 10.83 -0.59
C HIS A 299 -22.59 10.51 -2.03
N ASP A 300 -23.21 11.23 -2.95
CA ASP A 300 -22.62 11.55 -4.24
C ASP A 300 -21.28 12.30 -3.94
N HIS A 301 -20.27 11.54 -3.46
CA HIS A 301 -18.92 11.92 -3.78
C HIS A 301 -18.90 11.93 -5.29
N GLU A 302 -18.65 13.10 -5.88
CA GLU A 302 -18.33 13.21 -7.28
C GLU A 302 -17.36 12.06 -7.57
N ASP A 303 -17.91 10.95 -8.08
CA ASP A 303 -17.16 9.89 -8.69
C ASP A 303 -16.41 10.59 -9.81
N GLY A 304 -15.17 11.03 -9.48
CA GLY A 304 -14.25 11.44 -10.52
C GLY A 304 -14.25 10.26 -11.46
N GLU A 305 -14.70 10.47 -12.70
CA GLU A 305 -14.88 9.44 -13.72
C GLU A 305 -13.74 8.45 -13.52
N GLU A 306 -14.08 7.20 -13.07
CA GLU A 306 -13.08 6.18 -12.75
C GLU A 306 -12.22 6.02 -14.00
N GLU A 307 -11.03 6.59 -13.97
CA GLU A 307 -10.17 6.61 -15.15
C GLU A 307 -9.86 5.16 -15.49
N TYR A 308 -10.39 4.68 -16.60
CA TYR A 308 -10.31 3.27 -17.03
C TYR A 308 -11.09 2.26 -16.18
N GLY A 309 -12.11 2.67 -15.41
CA GLY A 309 -12.88 1.79 -14.54
C GLY A 309 -12.15 1.35 -13.28
N ILE A 310 -11.02 1.99 -12.95
CA ILE A 310 -10.24 1.72 -11.73
C ILE A 310 -10.84 2.54 -10.60
N GLY A 311 -11.31 1.86 -9.55
CA GLY A 311 -11.95 2.52 -8.41
C GLY A 311 -11.58 1.88 -7.08
N SER A 312 -12.11 2.48 -6.01
CA SER A 312 -11.93 1.99 -4.65
C SER A 312 -13.14 2.33 -3.79
N PHE A 313 -13.38 1.53 -2.76
CA PHE A 313 -14.38 1.83 -1.74
C PHE A 313 -14.01 1.21 -0.40
N VAL A 314 -14.65 1.72 0.67
CA VAL A 314 -14.56 1.16 2.01
C VAL A 314 -15.82 0.38 2.35
N TYR A 315 -15.64 -0.81 2.93
CA TYR A 315 -16.69 -1.57 3.58
C TYR A 315 -16.50 -1.47 5.09
N HIS A 316 -17.46 -0.84 5.77
CA HIS A 316 -17.39 -0.64 7.21
C HIS A 316 -18.65 -1.20 7.90
N ARG A 317 -18.46 -2.03 8.94
CA ARG A 317 -19.56 -2.60 9.76
C ARG A 317 -19.11 -2.80 11.21
N ILE A 318 -20.00 -2.50 12.15
CA ILE A 318 -19.79 -2.75 13.58
C ILE A 318 -20.47 -4.08 13.99
N ARG A 319 -20.33 -5.10 13.16
CA ARG A 319 -20.86 -6.46 13.43
C ARG A 319 -19.82 -7.49 13.01
N PRO A 320 -19.65 -8.61 13.77
CA PRO A 320 -18.67 -9.62 13.42
C PRO A 320 -19.06 -10.41 12.18
N PHE A 321 -18.07 -10.92 11.46
CA PHE A 321 -18.30 -11.96 10.47
C PHE A 321 -18.51 -13.33 11.12
N ASN A 322 -19.33 -14.17 10.47
CA ASN A 322 -19.29 -15.60 10.66
C ASN A 322 -18.15 -16.18 9.83
N GLN A 323 -17.23 -16.92 10.48
CA GLN A 323 -16.02 -17.41 9.83
C GLN A 323 -16.31 -18.33 8.64
N ASP A 324 -17.29 -19.25 8.77
CA ASP A 324 -17.63 -20.21 7.70
C ASP A 324 -18.25 -19.51 6.48
N LYS A 325 -19.08 -18.48 6.72
CA LYS A 325 -19.70 -17.70 5.63
C LYS A 325 -18.63 -16.86 4.89
N LEU A 326 -17.73 -16.22 5.62
CA LEU A 326 -16.63 -15.46 5.01
C LEU A 326 -15.72 -16.39 4.20
N GLN A 327 -15.45 -17.59 4.70
CA GLN A 327 -14.66 -18.58 3.96
C GLN A 327 -15.31 -18.94 2.62
N GLN A 328 -16.63 -19.13 2.59
CA GLN A 328 -17.38 -19.41 1.34
C GLN A 328 -17.34 -18.22 0.38
N PHE A 329 -17.40 -16.99 0.89
CA PHE A 329 -17.24 -15.79 0.06
C PHE A 329 -15.83 -15.72 -0.54
N VAL A 330 -14.80 -15.99 0.27
CA VAL A 330 -13.39 -15.99 -0.17
C VAL A 330 -13.14 -17.03 -1.26
N GLU A 331 -13.75 -18.22 -1.18
CA GLU A 331 -13.66 -19.25 -2.23
C GLU A 331 -14.24 -18.79 -3.59
N ASN A 332 -15.09 -17.76 -3.58
CA ASN A 332 -15.69 -17.17 -4.77
C ASN A 332 -15.34 -15.69 -4.91
N TRP A 333 -14.10 -15.33 -4.59
CA TRP A 333 -13.63 -13.95 -4.55
C TRP A 333 -13.90 -13.18 -5.86
N PRO A 334 -14.39 -11.92 -5.79
CA PRO A 334 -14.68 -11.12 -6.97
C PRO A 334 -13.41 -10.83 -7.78
N LYS A 335 -13.39 -11.29 -9.04
CA LYS A 335 -12.23 -11.12 -9.96
C LYS A 335 -11.92 -9.66 -10.32
N SER A 336 -12.80 -8.73 -10.01
CA SER A 336 -12.61 -7.30 -10.21
C SER A 336 -11.79 -6.62 -9.10
N VAL A 337 -11.59 -7.32 -7.96
CA VAL A 337 -10.83 -6.80 -6.82
C VAL A 337 -9.36 -7.14 -6.96
N VAL A 338 -8.52 -6.14 -7.15
CA VAL A 338 -7.05 -6.28 -7.27
C VAL A 338 -6.39 -6.29 -5.90
N ARG A 339 -6.91 -5.50 -4.96
CA ARG A 339 -6.41 -5.37 -3.60
C ARG A 339 -7.55 -5.21 -2.62
N ALA A 340 -7.50 -5.95 -1.53
CA ALA A 340 -8.32 -5.66 -0.35
C ALA A 340 -7.46 -5.76 0.91
N LYS A 341 -7.63 -4.80 1.83
CA LYS A 341 -6.90 -4.79 3.10
C LYS A 341 -7.70 -4.06 4.17
N GLY A 342 -7.53 -4.51 5.42
CA GLY A 342 -8.13 -3.86 6.56
C GLY A 342 -8.25 -4.77 7.77
N VAL A 343 -9.11 -4.39 8.71
CA VAL A 343 -9.34 -5.13 9.95
C VAL A 343 -10.69 -5.82 9.93
N LEU A 344 -10.75 -6.95 10.58
CA LEU A 344 -12.00 -7.69 10.78
C LEU A 344 -11.98 -8.47 12.10
N TRP A 345 -13.15 -8.91 12.54
CA TRP A 345 -13.33 -9.76 13.68
C TRP A 345 -14.43 -10.79 13.44
N PHE A 346 -14.37 -11.89 14.19
CA PHE A 346 -15.29 -13.02 14.07
C PHE A 346 -16.17 -13.18 15.29
N ASP A 347 -17.35 -13.74 15.10
CA ASP A 347 -18.32 -13.97 16.17
C ASP A 347 -17.88 -15.00 17.21
N ASP A 348 -17.07 -15.97 16.83
CA ASP A 348 -16.46 -17.01 17.68
C ASP A 348 -15.13 -16.58 18.31
N LYS A 349 -14.51 -15.49 17.82
CA LYS A 349 -13.20 -14.96 18.25
C LYS A 349 -13.30 -13.46 18.56
N ARG A 350 -14.26 -13.08 19.37
CA ARG A 350 -14.62 -11.66 19.61
C ARG A 350 -13.54 -10.82 20.28
N GLU A 351 -12.54 -11.43 20.88
CA GLU A 351 -11.47 -10.71 21.55
C GLU A 351 -10.32 -10.33 20.62
N ASP A 352 -10.18 -11.04 19.51
CA ASP A 352 -8.99 -11.00 18.66
C ASP A 352 -9.21 -10.12 17.43
N VAL A 353 -8.18 -9.31 17.11
CA VAL A 353 -8.11 -8.49 15.90
C VAL A 353 -7.48 -9.33 14.78
N TYR A 354 -8.14 -9.36 13.64
CA TYR A 354 -7.57 -9.96 12.44
C TYR A 354 -7.28 -8.90 11.40
N VAL A 355 -6.10 -8.94 10.79
CA VAL A 355 -5.79 -8.18 9.59
C VAL A 355 -6.08 -9.06 8.39
N PHE A 356 -6.97 -8.59 7.54
CA PHE A 356 -7.30 -9.18 6.25
C PHE A 356 -6.43 -8.56 5.17
N GLU A 357 -5.83 -9.38 4.35
CA GLU A 357 -5.06 -8.97 3.20
C GLU A 357 -5.40 -9.85 2.00
N GLN A 358 -5.75 -9.21 0.90
CA GLN A 358 -5.84 -9.83 -0.40
C GLN A 358 -5.00 -9.03 -1.39
N ALA A 359 -4.14 -9.71 -2.14
CA ALA A 359 -3.37 -9.15 -3.24
C ALA A 359 -3.25 -10.22 -4.33
N GLY A 360 -3.73 -9.92 -5.52
CA GLY A 360 -3.90 -10.93 -6.56
C GLY A 360 -4.78 -12.07 -6.08
N VAL A 361 -4.32 -13.30 -6.20
CA VAL A 361 -5.05 -14.51 -5.75
C VAL A 361 -4.80 -14.88 -4.28
N GLN A 362 -3.80 -14.28 -3.65
CA GLN A 362 -3.50 -14.55 -2.24
C GLN A 362 -4.47 -13.83 -1.33
N ILE A 363 -5.11 -14.60 -0.43
CA ILE A 363 -6.00 -14.07 0.60
C ILE A 363 -5.57 -14.63 1.95
N THR A 364 -5.35 -13.74 2.91
CA THR A 364 -4.97 -14.10 4.28
C THR A 364 -5.75 -13.32 5.31
N ALA A 365 -6.01 -13.96 6.45
CA ALA A 365 -6.53 -13.29 7.63
C ALA A 365 -5.65 -13.70 8.82
N THR A 366 -4.85 -12.77 9.33
CA THR A 366 -3.83 -13.05 10.34
C THR A 366 -4.18 -12.36 11.64
N GLU A 367 -4.17 -13.11 12.76
CA GLU A 367 -4.35 -12.55 14.09
C GLU A 367 -3.20 -11.59 14.43
N GLN A 368 -3.54 -10.36 14.81
CA GLN A 368 -2.56 -9.31 15.13
C GLN A 368 -2.61 -8.88 16.61
N GLY A 369 -3.53 -9.39 17.39
CA GLY A 369 -3.64 -9.06 18.78
C GLY A 369 -5.09 -9.01 19.27
N LYS A 370 -5.36 -8.16 20.28
CA LYS A 370 -6.68 -8.07 20.90
C LYS A 370 -7.25 -6.67 20.79
N TRP A 371 -8.56 -6.59 20.59
CA TRP A 371 -9.31 -5.35 20.69
C TRP A 371 -9.18 -4.73 22.08
N LEU A 372 -9.16 -3.42 22.18
CA LEU A 372 -9.12 -2.73 23.46
C LEU A 372 -10.33 -3.10 24.34
N ALA A 373 -11.48 -3.34 23.73
CA ALA A 373 -12.69 -3.81 24.39
C ALA A 373 -12.57 -5.20 25.04
N ALA A 374 -11.54 -5.98 24.71
CA ALA A 374 -11.24 -7.26 25.36
C ALA A 374 -10.45 -7.10 26.67
N PHE A 375 -9.85 -5.93 26.90
CA PHE A 375 -9.07 -5.66 28.11
C PHE A 375 -9.95 -5.28 29.30
N PRO A 376 -9.44 -5.37 30.56
CA PRO A 376 -10.18 -4.93 31.74
C PRO A 376 -10.58 -3.45 31.66
N LYS A 377 -11.78 -3.10 32.13
CA LYS A 377 -12.33 -1.72 32.07
C LYS A 377 -11.40 -0.62 32.63
N LYS A 378 -10.50 -0.96 33.53
CA LYS A 378 -9.52 -0.02 34.07
C LYS A 378 -8.47 0.34 33.04
N GLN A 379 -8.02 -0.61 32.25
CA GLN A 379 -7.05 -0.40 31.16
C GLN A 379 -7.71 0.34 29.99
N GLN A 380 -8.95 -0.04 29.62
CA GLN A 380 -9.73 0.68 28.62
C GLN A 380 -9.82 2.17 28.94
N LYS A 381 -10.21 2.52 30.19
CA LYS A 381 -10.33 3.92 30.62
C LYS A 381 -9.01 4.68 30.58
N LEU A 382 -7.90 4.03 30.92
CA LEU A 382 -6.59 4.67 30.85
C LEU A 382 -6.21 4.96 29.40
N TYR A 383 -6.42 4.00 28.52
CA TYR A 383 -6.09 4.13 27.10
C TYR A 383 -6.97 5.20 26.41
N LEU A 384 -8.28 5.15 26.63
CA LEU A 384 -9.22 6.13 26.07
C LEU A 384 -9.00 7.56 26.60
N ALA A 385 -8.42 7.71 27.80
CA ALA A 385 -8.04 9.03 28.32
C ALA A 385 -6.74 9.55 27.67
N GLU A 386 -5.89 8.68 27.20
CA GLU A 386 -4.65 9.01 26.49
C GLU A 386 -4.88 9.27 25.00
N TYR A 387 -5.88 8.59 24.41
CA TYR A 387 -6.25 8.67 22.99
C TYR A 387 -7.72 9.12 22.85
N PRO A 388 -8.01 10.45 22.85
CA PRO A 388 -9.37 10.99 22.76
C PRO A 388 -10.12 10.60 21.50
N ASP A 389 -9.44 10.52 20.36
CA ASP A 389 -10.03 10.16 19.06
C ASP A 389 -10.63 8.74 19.08
N MET A 390 -9.98 7.79 19.77
CA MET A 390 -10.56 6.47 20.01
C MET A 390 -11.75 6.50 20.96
N ALA A 391 -11.76 7.44 21.89
CA ALA A 391 -12.88 7.58 22.83
C ALA A 391 -14.14 8.10 22.12
N GLU A 392 -14.00 8.94 21.12
CA GLU A 392 -15.11 9.46 20.29
C GLU A 392 -15.73 8.38 19.40
N LYS A 393 -14.93 7.45 18.92
CA LYS A 393 -15.35 6.31 18.07
C LYS A 393 -15.81 5.09 18.88
N TRP A 394 -15.78 5.16 20.20
CA TRP A 394 -16.11 4.02 21.09
C TRP A 394 -17.58 3.65 21.06
N ASP A 395 -17.90 2.47 20.52
CA ASP A 395 -19.26 1.92 20.57
C ASP A 395 -19.61 1.41 21.96
N GLU A 396 -20.82 1.70 22.46
CA GLU A 396 -21.26 1.29 23.80
C GLU A 396 -21.36 -0.23 23.99
N LYS A 397 -21.68 -0.97 22.91
CA LYS A 397 -21.87 -2.43 22.91
C LYS A 397 -20.61 -3.18 22.52
N TYR A 398 -19.90 -2.68 21.52
CA TYR A 398 -18.81 -3.41 20.87
C TYR A 398 -17.42 -2.84 21.16
N GLY A 399 -17.34 -1.59 21.66
CA GLY A 399 -16.08 -0.90 21.94
C GLY A 399 -15.41 -0.41 20.65
N ASP A 400 -14.17 -0.81 20.46
CA ASP A 400 -13.35 -0.54 19.27
C ASP A 400 -13.43 -1.64 18.20
N ARG A 401 -14.37 -2.57 18.33
CA ARG A 401 -14.52 -3.69 17.38
C ARG A 401 -15.26 -3.26 16.15
N GLU A 402 -14.62 -3.45 15.02
CA GLU A 402 -15.18 -3.10 13.71
C GLU A 402 -14.68 -4.05 12.61
N ILE A 403 -15.39 -4.06 11.50
CA ILE A 403 -14.89 -4.53 10.23
C ILE A 403 -14.70 -3.29 9.37
N LYS A 404 -13.47 -3.03 8.94
CA LYS A 404 -13.15 -1.94 8.02
C LYS A 404 -12.19 -2.44 6.97
N LEU A 405 -12.69 -2.63 5.74
CA LEU A 405 -11.96 -3.19 4.61
C LEU A 405 -11.96 -2.20 3.46
N VAL A 406 -10.80 -1.87 2.94
CA VAL A 406 -10.63 -1.10 1.71
C VAL A 406 -10.52 -2.07 0.54
N PHE A 407 -11.25 -1.78 -0.53
CA PHE A 407 -11.23 -2.51 -1.79
C PHE A 407 -10.68 -1.59 -2.89
N ILE A 408 -9.75 -2.07 -3.68
CA ILE A 408 -9.22 -1.43 -4.89
C ILE A 408 -9.37 -2.43 -6.02
N GLY A 409 -9.90 -2.01 -7.16
CA GLY A 409 -10.08 -2.91 -8.30
C GLY A 409 -10.50 -2.19 -9.56
N GLN A 410 -10.90 -2.97 -10.56
CA GLN A 410 -11.30 -2.46 -11.84
C GLN A 410 -12.69 -3.02 -12.21
N HIS A 411 -13.59 -2.11 -12.64
CA HIS A 411 -14.98 -2.45 -12.95
C HIS A 411 -15.67 -3.23 -11.82
N MET A 412 -15.40 -2.87 -10.56
CA MET A 412 -16.00 -3.52 -9.40
C MET A 412 -17.51 -3.24 -9.33
N ASP A 413 -18.31 -4.28 -9.15
CA ASP A 413 -19.70 -4.13 -8.73
C ASP A 413 -19.74 -3.96 -7.19
N ARG A 414 -19.63 -2.70 -6.72
CA ARG A 414 -19.63 -2.36 -5.30
C ARG A 414 -20.85 -2.93 -4.58
N HIS A 415 -22.02 -2.82 -5.16
CA HIS A 415 -23.26 -3.27 -4.51
C HIS A 415 -23.26 -4.78 -4.32
N ALA A 416 -22.90 -5.54 -5.35
CA ALA A 416 -22.83 -7.00 -5.26
C ALA A 416 -21.77 -7.45 -4.22
N ILE A 417 -20.64 -6.78 -4.12
CA ILE A 417 -19.58 -7.10 -3.14
C ILE A 417 -20.08 -6.79 -1.72
N VAL A 418 -20.70 -5.63 -1.51
CA VAL A 418 -21.23 -5.21 -0.21
C VAL A 418 -22.34 -6.17 0.25
N ASP A 419 -23.29 -6.49 -0.61
CA ASP A 419 -24.38 -7.42 -0.30
C ASP A 419 -23.85 -8.80 0.10
N ALA A 420 -22.87 -9.32 -0.65
CA ALA A 420 -22.27 -10.62 -0.36
C ALA A 420 -21.49 -10.63 0.97
N LEU A 421 -20.83 -9.53 1.33
CA LEU A 421 -20.17 -9.37 2.62
C LEU A 421 -21.19 -9.22 3.76
N ASP A 422 -22.30 -8.51 3.55
CA ASP A 422 -23.36 -8.37 4.53
C ASP A 422 -24.04 -9.73 4.84
N GLU A 423 -24.13 -10.63 3.86
CA GLU A 423 -24.58 -12.02 4.09
C GLU A 423 -23.61 -12.81 4.98
N CYS A 424 -22.33 -12.43 5.03
CA CYS A 424 -21.33 -13.05 5.90
C CYS A 424 -21.42 -12.58 7.35
N LEU A 425 -22.16 -11.51 7.66
CA LEU A 425 -22.32 -11.02 9.02
C LEU A 425 -23.07 -12.05 9.89
N SER A 426 -22.69 -12.10 11.18
CA SER A 426 -23.41 -12.88 12.20
C SER A 426 -24.75 -12.24 12.56
N GLU A 427 -25.72 -13.04 13.00
CA GLU A 427 -27.03 -12.58 13.50
C GLU A 427 -26.93 -11.72 14.76
#